data_eaeea7e961bad221486a1705366da1f3
#
_entry.id   eaeea7e961bad221486a1705366da1f3
#
_cell.length_a   1.000
_cell.length_b   1.000
_cell.length_c   1.000
_cell.angle_alpha   90.00
_cell.angle_beta   90.00
_cell.angle_gamma   90.00
#
_symmetry.space_group_name_H-M   'P 1'
#
loop_
_entity.id
_entity.type
_entity.pdbx_description
1 polymer ?
#
loop_
_entity_poly.entity_id
_entity_poly.type
_entity_poly.pdbx_seq_one_letter_code
_entity_poly.pdbx_strand_id
1 'polypeptide(L)'
;MVFAVAYGRVGDVSVRLLSLYIAGGMLLSLYVIPNLKYPANPPALSLDQTVRERTLLYVLMVVLSAALLIGAVVLARRWVATLGAFNGWLAAAGAYAATMALVMLVLPTINETPAPLRDAAGAIVYEGFPADVLYYFRLYALGTQVVIYTTIGLVFGAVASRLVGERRKTSHIL
;
A
#
# COMPACT_ATOMS: atom_id res chain seq x y z
N MET A 1 -9.06 11.63 -9.23
CA MET A 1 -10.42 11.17 -8.89
C MET A 1 -10.61 10.94 -7.39
N VAL A 2 -9.80 10.14 -6.69
CA VAL A 2 -9.94 9.86 -5.24
C VAL A 2 -9.99 11.14 -4.41
N PHE A 3 -9.08 12.10 -4.65
CA PHE A 3 -9.07 13.40 -3.96
C PHE A 3 -10.40 14.16 -4.12
N ALA A 4 -10.92 14.23 -5.35
CA ALA A 4 -12.19 14.96 -5.61
C ALA A 4 -13.39 14.33 -4.89
N VAL A 5 -13.39 13.01 -4.75
CA VAL A 5 -14.43 12.29 -3.98
C VAL A 5 -14.26 12.49 -2.48
N ALA A 6 -13.05 12.53 -1.97
CA ALA A 6 -12.75 12.68 -0.54
C ALA A 6 -12.87 14.12 -0.05
N TYR A 7 -12.57 15.10 -0.91
CA TYR A 7 -12.58 16.52 -0.55
C TYR A 7 -13.97 16.99 -0.09
N GLY A 8 -14.01 17.61 1.09
CA GLY A 8 -15.24 18.05 1.75
C GLY A 8 -16.07 16.92 2.41
N ARG A 9 -15.70 15.64 2.24
CA ARG A 9 -16.39 14.51 2.85
C ARG A 9 -15.64 13.88 4.03
N VAL A 10 -14.33 14.13 4.15
CA VAL A 10 -13.47 13.53 5.19
C VAL A 10 -13.36 14.44 6.45
N GLY A 11 -14.15 15.50 6.55
CA GLY A 11 -14.10 16.49 7.64
C GLY A 11 -13.24 17.71 7.26
N ASP A 12 -12.98 18.59 8.25
CA ASP A 12 -12.19 19.81 8.08
C ASP A 12 -10.68 19.51 7.99
N VAL A 13 -10.30 18.81 6.94
CA VAL A 13 -8.90 18.48 6.66
C VAL A 13 -8.38 19.42 5.58
N SER A 14 -7.21 20.02 5.80
CA SER A 14 -6.58 20.86 4.77
C SER A 14 -6.31 20.09 3.49
N VAL A 15 -6.35 20.77 2.35
CA VAL A 15 -6.07 20.17 1.01
C VAL A 15 -4.73 19.43 0.99
N ARG A 16 -3.70 20.01 1.60
CA ARG A 16 -2.36 19.42 1.67
C ARG A 16 -2.35 18.14 2.51
N LEU A 17 -2.98 18.17 3.68
CA LEU A 17 -3.04 17.02 4.57
C LEU A 17 -3.87 15.88 3.99
N LEU A 18 -5.01 16.21 3.35
CA LEU A 18 -5.83 15.23 2.63
C LEU A 18 -5.03 14.53 1.51
N SER A 19 -4.23 15.29 0.75
CA SER A 19 -3.37 14.74 -0.30
C SER A 19 -2.34 13.76 0.26
N LEU A 20 -1.73 14.06 1.40
CA LEU A 20 -0.79 13.15 2.07
C LEU A 20 -1.49 11.91 2.62
N TYR A 21 -2.68 12.04 3.19
CA TYR A 21 -3.44 10.86 3.65
C TYR A 21 -3.81 9.94 2.50
N ILE A 22 -4.22 10.50 1.36
CA ILE A 22 -4.52 9.70 0.16
C ILE A 22 -3.25 9.03 -0.37
N ALA A 23 -2.14 9.76 -0.49
CA ALA A 23 -0.86 9.20 -0.94
C ALA A 23 -0.37 8.08 0.00
N GLY A 24 -0.46 8.28 1.32
CA GLY A 24 -0.13 7.26 2.32
C GLY A 24 -1.04 6.04 2.25
N GLY A 25 -2.35 6.24 2.07
CA GLY A 25 -3.31 5.15 1.86
C GLY A 25 -3.03 4.37 0.57
N MET A 26 -2.65 5.06 -0.51
CA MET A 26 -2.23 4.41 -1.76
C MET A 26 -0.93 3.62 -1.58
N LEU A 27 0.08 4.20 -0.93
CA LEU A 27 1.33 3.49 -0.62
C LEU A 27 1.02 2.21 0.18
N LEU A 28 0.19 2.31 1.21
CA LEU A 28 -0.19 1.19 2.06
C LEU A 28 -0.92 0.10 1.26
N SER A 29 -1.98 0.48 0.53
CA SER A 29 -2.88 -0.49 -0.12
C SER A 29 -2.35 -1.03 -1.44
N LEU A 30 -1.61 -0.24 -2.22
CA LEU A 30 -1.12 -0.66 -3.54
C LEU A 30 0.26 -1.31 -3.49
N TYR A 31 1.05 -1.01 -2.45
CA TYR A 31 2.41 -1.54 -2.34
C TYR A 31 2.68 -2.28 -1.04
N VAL A 32 2.60 -1.62 0.13
CA VAL A 32 3.08 -2.20 1.39
C VAL A 32 2.36 -3.51 1.71
N ILE A 33 1.04 -3.51 1.76
CA ILE A 33 0.25 -4.68 2.12
C ILE A 33 0.40 -5.82 1.10
N PRO A 34 0.26 -5.61 -0.23
CA PRO A 34 0.50 -6.67 -1.21
C PRO A 34 1.93 -7.21 -1.17
N ASN A 35 2.92 -6.34 -0.96
CA ASN A 35 4.33 -6.73 -0.91
C ASN A 35 4.71 -7.56 0.33
N LEU A 36 3.94 -7.47 1.43
CA LEU A 36 4.12 -8.36 2.60
C LEU A 36 3.82 -9.82 2.25
N LYS A 37 2.86 -10.09 1.39
CA LYS A 37 2.50 -11.46 0.96
C LYS A 37 3.27 -11.89 -0.29
N TYR A 38 3.37 -10.98 -1.27
CA TYR A 38 4.02 -11.22 -2.56
C TYR A 38 5.14 -10.20 -2.77
N PRO A 39 6.29 -10.38 -2.11
CA PRO A 39 7.36 -9.39 -2.12
C PRO A 39 7.96 -9.19 -3.51
N ALA A 40 8.49 -7.99 -3.77
CA ALA A 40 9.18 -7.69 -5.02
C ALA A 40 10.40 -8.60 -5.21
N ASN A 41 10.57 -9.09 -6.43
CA ASN A 41 11.72 -9.90 -6.83
C ASN A 41 12.56 -9.12 -7.86
N PRO A 42 13.89 -9.31 -7.84
CA PRO A 42 14.75 -8.80 -8.90
C PRO A 42 14.34 -9.34 -10.27
N PRO A 43 14.61 -8.59 -11.36
CA PRO A 43 14.49 -9.11 -12.71
C PRO A 43 15.24 -10.45 -12.84
N ALA A 44 14.73 -11.38 -13.60
CA ALA A 44 15.25 -12.71 -13.80
C ALA A 44 14.99 -13.74 -12.66
N LEU A 45 14.34 -13.35 -11.54
CA LEU A 45 13.87 -14.32 -10.54
C LEU A 45 12.44 -14.81 -10.78
N SER A 46 11.69 -14.13 -11.65
CA SER A 46 10.33 -14.56 -11.98
C SER A 46 10.36 -15.78 -12.91
N LEU A 47 9.65 -16.82 -12.49
CA LEU A 47 9.47 -18.03 -13.31
C LEU A 47 8.27 -17.83 -14.24
N ASP A 48 8.44 -18.11 -15.53
CA ASP A 48 7.37 -17.98 -16.55
C ASP A 48 6.09 -18.75 -16.15
N GLN A 49 6.27 -19.86 -15.45
CA GLN A 49 5.16 -20.71 -14.99
C GLN A 49 4.30 -20.09 -13.90
N THR A 50 4.88 -19.27 -13.02
CA THR A 50 4.21 -18.69 -11.84
C THR A 50 3.89 -17.21 -11.98
N VAL A 51 4.48 -16.52 -12.96
CA VAL A 51 4.36 -15.06 -13.13
C VAL A 51 2.90 -14.60 -13.28
N ARG A 52 2.10 -15.33 -14.03
CA ARG A 52 0.68 -15.01 -14.24
C ARG A 52 -0.13 -15.16 -12.95
N GLU A 53 0.02 -16.27 -12.27
CA GLU A 53 -0.69 -16.58 -11.03
C GLU A 53 -0.32 -15.58 -9.93
N ARG A 54 0.98 -15.32 -9.75
CA ARG A 54 1.51 -14.34 -8.81
C ARG A 54 0.98 -12.93 -9.10
N THR A 55 0.93 -12.53 -10.38
CA THR A 55 0.40 -11.21 -10.77
C THR A 55 -1.08 -11.08 -10.44
N LEU A 56 -1.87 -12.11 -10.72
CA LEU A 56 -3.29 -12.11 -10.39
C LEU A 56 -3.54 -12.04 -8.88
N LEU A 57 -2.77 -12.79 -8.09
CA LEU A 57 -2.85 -12.77 -6.63
C LEU A 57 -2.39 -11.42 -6.06
N TYR A 58 -1.36 -10.80 -6.65
CA TYR A 58 -0.94 -9.45 -6.28
C TYR A 58 -2.04 -8.43 -6.55
N VAL A 59 -2.66 -8.45 -7.73
CA VAL A 59 -3.79 -7.57 -8.09
C VAL A 59 -4.97 -7.81 -7.16
N LEU A 60 -5.29 -9.05 -6.83
CA LEU A 60 -6.34 -9.38 -5.86
C LEU A 60 -6.03 -8.77 -4.50
N MET A 61 -4.80 -8.89 -4.01
CA MET A 61 -4.36 -8.26 -2.75
C MET A 61 -4.49 -6.74 -2.78
N VAL A 62 -4.13 -6.10 -3.89
CA VAL A 62 -4.30 -4.64 -4.09
C VAL A 62 -5.77 -4.25 -3.97
N VAL A 63 -6.66 -4.95 -4.68
CA VAL A 63 -8.10 -4.66 -4.66
C VAL A 63 -8.71 -4.87 -3.27
N LEU A 64 -8.39 -5.98 -2.62
CA LEU A 64 -8.87 -6.28 -1.27
C LEU A 64 -8.34 -5.26 -0.25
N SER A 65 -7.04 -4.95 -0.29
CA SER A 65 -6.43 -3.98 0.61
C SER A 65 -7.03 -2.59 0.44
N ALA A 66 -7.22 -2.11 -0.79
CA ALA A 66 -7.84 -0.81 -1.05
C ALA A 66 -9.30 -0.76 -0.58
N ALA A 67 -10.09 -1.79 -0.89
CA ALA A 67 -11.50 -1.87 -0.48
C ALA A 67 -11.64 -1.92 1.05
N LEU A 68 -10.84 -2.75 1.72
CA LEU A 68 -10.83 -2.86 3.18
C LEU A 68 -10.32 -1.58 3.86
N LEU A 69 -9.34 -0.88 3.27
CA LEU A 69 -8.87 0.40 3.79
C LEU A 69 -9.97 1.46 3.73
N ILE A 70 -10.71 1.55 2.63
CA ILE A 70 -11.88 2.43 2.52
C ILE A 70 -12.93 2.07 3.58
N GLY A 71 -13.22 0.77 3.72
CA GLY A 71 -14.13 0.27 4.75
C GLY A 71 -13.68 0.64 6.17
N ALA A 72 -12.38 0.51 6.46
CA ALA A 72 -11.81 0.89 7.75
C ALA A 72 -11.92 2.39 8.04
N VAL A 73 -11.72 3.25 7.04
CA VAL A 73 -11.92 4.71 7.18
C VAL A 73 -13.39 5.04 7.48
N VAL A 74 -14.33 4.40 6.79
CA VAL A 74 -15.77 4.56 7.07
C VAL A 74 -16.12 4.09 8.48
N LEU A 75 -15.59 2.95 8.89
CA LEU A 75 -15.81 2.36 10.21
C LEU A 75 -15.21 3.24 11.32
N ALA A 76 -13.99 3.74 11.13
CA ALA A 76 -13.35 4.67 12.04
C ALA A 76 -14.24 5.88 12.32
N ARG A 77 -14.79 6.49 11.28
CA ARG A 77 -15.68 7.65 11.42
C ARG A 77 -16.94 7.36 12.21
N ARG A 78 -17.50 6.14 12.08
CA ARG A 78 -18.64 5.73 12.89
C ARG A 78 -18.25 5.52 14.36
N TRP A 79 -17.10 4.88 14.59
CA TRP A 79 -16.63 4.59 15.95
C TRP A 79 -16.11 5.82 16.70
N VAL A 80 -15.68 6.87 16.00
CA VAL A 80 -15.32 8.15 16.65
C VAL A 80 -16.46 8.69 17.51
N ALA A 81 -17.71 8.54 17.08
CA ALA A 81 -18.88 9.02 17.83
C ALA A 81 -19.08 8.27 19.18
N THR A 82 -18.65 7.02 19.28
CA THR A 82 -18.85 6.18 20.48
C THR A 82 -17.60 5.99 21.32
N LEU A 83 -16.42 5.86 20.66
CA LEU A 83 -15.15 5.55 21.31
C LEU A 83 -14.22 6.77 21.46
N GLY A 84 -14.60 7.92 20.90
CA GLY A 84 -13.71 9.06 20.77
C GLY A 84 -12.74 8.93 19.60
N ALA A 85 -12.08 10.02 19.23
CA ALA A 85 -11.27 10.08 18.01
C ALA A 85 -10.10 9.09 18.02
N PHE A 86 -9.29 9.07 19.08
CA PHE A 86 -8.12 8.20 19.15
C PHE A 86 -8.49 6.71 19.11
N ASN A 87 -9.40 6.27 19.98
CA ASN A 87 -9.78 4.87 20.09
C ASN A 87 -10.54 4.39 18.85
N GLY A 88 -11.39 5.23 18.24
CA GLY A 88 -12.12 4.90 17.02
C GLY A 88 -11.18 4.63 15.83
N TRP A 89 -10.17 5.46 15.63
CA TRP A 89 -9.17 5.26 14.60
C TRP A 89 -8.26 4.05 14.89
N LEU A 90 -7.84 3.88 16.15
CA LEU A 90 -7.01 2.75 16.55
C LEU A 90 -7.74 1.40 16.36
N ALA A 91 -9.00 1.32 16.77
CA ALA A 91 -9.82 0.13 16.60
C ALA A 91 -10.04 -0.22 15.12
N ALA A 92 -10.30 0.78 14.27
CA ALA A 92 -10.47 0.57 12.83
C ALA A 92 -9.15 0.13 12.16
N ALA A 93 -8.02 0.70 12.56
CA ALA A 93 -6.70 0.27 12.10
C ALA A 93 -6.41 -1.18 12.51
N GLY A 94 -6.73 -1.56 13.76
CA GLY A 94 -6.62 -2.93 14.25
C GLY A 94 -7.51 -3.90 13.47
N ALA A 95 -8.75 -3.53 13.19
CA ALA A 95 -9.69 -4.33 12.40
C ALA A 95 -9.17 -4.52 10.96
N TYR A 96 -8.64 -3.46 10.34
CA TYR A 96 -8.00 -3.55 9.02
C TYR A 96 -6.81 -4.51 9.04
N ALA A 97 -5.89 -4.35 9.99
CA ALA A 97 -4.71 -5.19 10.11
C ALA A 97 -5.08 -6.67 10.34
N ALA A 98 -6.03 -6.95 11.24
CA ALA A 98 -6.50 -8.31 11.51
C ALA A 98 -7.16 -8.95 10.27
N THR A 99 -8.01 -8.19 9.56
CA THR A 99 -8.66 -8.70 8.35
C THR A 99 -7.64 -8.97 7.24
N MET A 100 -6.66 -8.06 7.04
CA MET A 100 -5.59 -8.30 6.07
C MET A 100 -4.71 -9.48 6.44
N ALA A 101 -4.41 -9.69 7.73
CA ALA A 101 -3.68 -10.87 8.18
C ALA A 101 -4.45 -12.17 7.85
N LEU A 102 -5.76 -12.21 8.07
CA LEU A 102 -6.60 -13.34 7.68
C LEU A 102 -6.59 -13.58 6.17
N VAL A 103 -6.71 -12.53 5.36
CA VAL A 103 -6.60 -12.64 3.89
C VAL A 103 -5.24 -13.22 3.50
N MET A 104 -4.15 -12.76 4.11
CA MET A 104 -2.80 -13.28 3.84
C MET A 104 -2.63 -14.75 4.24
N LEU A 105 -3.31 -15.21 5.29
CA LEU A 105 -3.28 -16.62 5.71
C LEU A 105 -4.04 -17.53 4.75
N VAL A 106 -5.15 -17.05 4.19
CA VAL A 106 -5.99 -17.85 3.27
C VAL A 106 -5.40 -17.95 1.87
N LEU A 107 -4.75 -16.86 1.38
CA LEU A 107 -4.18 -16.86 0.04
C LEU A 107 -2.94 -17.74 -0.07
N PRO A 108 -2.75 -18.44 -1.21
CA PRO A 108 -1.59 -19.29 -1.44
C PRO A 108 -0.28 -18.49 -1.39
N THR A 109 0.80 -19.15 -1.00
CA THR A 109 2.14 -18.56 -0.99
C THR A 109 2.89 -19.02 -2.24
N ILE A 110 3.41 -18.08 -3.01
CA ILE A 110 4.25 -18.36 -4.19
C ILE A 110 5.68 -17.92 -3.84
N ASN A 111 6.59 -18.88 -3.75
CA ASN A 111 8.01 -18.62 -3.52
C ASN A 111 8.76 -18.88 -4.83
N GLU A 112 9.31 -17.83 -5.42
CA GLU A 112 10.11 -17.88 -6.65
C GLU A 112 11.62 -17.74 -6.37
N THR A 113 12.02 -17.67 -5.09
CA THR A 113 13.44 -17.54 -4.75
C THR A 113 14.13 -18.88 -4.99
N PRO A 114 15.16 -18.95 -5.86
CA PRO A 114 15.89 -20.18 -6.11
C PRO A 114 16.53 -20.73 -4.84
N ALA A 115 16.19 -21.98 -4.51
CA ALA A 115 16.79 -22.71 -3.40
C ALA A 115 18.17 -23.24 -3.77
N PRO A 116 19.01 -23.58 -2.79
CA PRO A 116 20.28 -24.30 -3.04
C PRO A 116 20.05 -25.61 -3.78
N LEU A 117 20.84 -25.85 -4.83
CA LEU A 117 20.85 -27.12 -5.55
C LEU A 117 21.92 -28.01 -4.95
N ARG A 118 21.58 -29.30 -4.77
CA ARG A 118 22.52 -30.34 -4.28
C ARG A 118 22.68 -31.42 -5.35
N ASP A 119 23.89 -31.97 -5.44
CA ASP A 119 24.16 -33.13 -6.27
C ASP A 119 23.66 -34.42 -5.62
N ALA A 120 23.86 -35.55 -6.31
CA ALA A 120 23.48 -36.86 -5.82
C ALA A 120 24.26 -37.30 -4.53
N ALA A 121 25.39 -36.68 -4.25
CA ALA A 121 26.19 -36.90 -3.05
C ALA A 121 25.78 -35.94 -1.90
N GLY A 122 24.85 -35.03 -2.13
CA GLY A 122 24.37 -34.05 -1.15
C GLY A 122 25.24 -32.80 -1.05
N ALA A 123 26.28 -32.64 -1.88
CA ALA A 123 27.08 -31.42 -1.93
C ALA A 123 26.32 -30.27 -2.59
N ILE A 124 26.50 -29.05 -2.08
CA ILE A 124 25.88 -27.86 -2.64
C ILE A 124 26.63 -27.48 -3.93
N VAL A 125 25.96 -27.59 -5.07
CA VAL A 125 26.49 -27.19 -6.40
C VAL A 125 26.05 -25.79 -6.81
N TYR A 126 25.01 -25.26 -6.15
CA TYR A 126 24.52 -23.87 -6.29
C TYR A 126 23.97 -23.43 -4.94
N GLU A 127 24.46 -22.33 -4.41
CA GLU A 127 24.09 -21.83 -3.07
C GLU A 127 22.68 -21.19 -2.99
N GLY A 128 22.01 -21.05 -4.12
CA GLY A 128 20.75 -20.31 -4.22
C GLY A 128 20.97 -18.82 -4.49
N PHE A 129 19.89 -18.06 -4.46
CA PHE A 129 19.99 -16.60 -4.65
C PHE A 129 20.50 -15.94 -3.37
N PRO A 130 21.53 -15.04 -3.45
CA PRO A 130 22.10 -14.39 -2.27
C PRO A 130 21.04 -13.61 -1.46
N ALA A 131 20.92 -13.95 -0.18
CA ALA A 131 19.87 -13.39 0.68
C ALA A 131 20.05 -11.89 0.95
N ASP A 132 21.29 -11.43 1.04
CA ASP A 132 21.65 -10.02 1.21
C ASP A 132 21.27 -9.18 -0.01
N VAL A 133 21.53 -9.66 -1.22
CA VAL A 133 21.13 -8.99 -2.49
C VAL A 133 19.62 -8.88 -2.55
N LEU A 134 18.89 -9.95 -2.20
CA LEU A 134 17.43 -9.94 -2.18
C LEU A 134 16.88 -8.95 -1.13
N TYR A 135 17.49 -8.91 0.05
CA TYR A 135 17.13 -7.99 1.13
C TYR A 135 17.32 -6.53 0.69
N TYR A 136 18.48 -6.16 0.16
CA TYR A 136 18.75 -4.81 -0.28
C TYR A 136 17.85 -4.40 -1.46
N PHE A 137 17.57 -5.31 -2.40
CA PHE A 137 16.63 -5.05 -3.48
C PHE A 137 15.24 -4.68 -2.96
N ARG A 138 14.71 -5.47 -2.02
CA ARG A 138 13.39 -5.21 -1.42
C ARG A 138 13.36 -3.93 -0.60
N LEU A 139 14.44 -3.64 0.13
CA LEU A 139 14.57 -2.42 0.91
C LEU A 139 14.59 -1.18 0.00
N TYR A 140 15.38 -1.19 -1.08
CA TYR A 140 15.43 -0.09 -2.03
C TYR A 140 14.14 0.04 -2.83
N ALA A 141 13.49 -1.05 -3.19
CA ALA A 141 12.17 -1.03 -3.81
C ALA A 141 11.13 -0.35 -2.91
N LEU A 142 11.11 -0.67 -1.61
CA LEU A 142 10.24 0.03 -0.64
C LEU A 142 10.61 1.50 -0.52
N GLY A 143 11.90 1.84 -0.39
CA GLY A 143 12.37 3.23 -0.31
C GLY A 143 11.94 4.04 -1.53
N THR A 144 12.06 3.48 -2.73
CA THR A 144 11.62 4.11 -3.96
C THR A 144 10.11 4.42 -3.93
N GLN A 145 9.28 3.49 -3.48
CA GLN A 145 7.83 3.71 -3.37
C GLN A 145 7.49 4.80 -2.34
N VAL A 146 8.17 4.81 -1.20
CA VAL A 146 7.99 5.88 -0.20
C VAL A 146 8.31 7.25 -0.80
N VAL A 147 9.42 7.38 -1.53
CA VAL A 147 9.78 8.64 -2.20
C VAL A 147 8.74 9.04 -3.24
N ILE A 148 8.30 8.11 -4.10
CA ILE A 148 7.29 8.36 -5.14
C ILE A 148 5.99 8.86 -4.52
N TYR A 149 5.39 8.12 -3.59
CA TYR A 149 4.09 8.48 -3.00
C TYR A 149 4.18 9.76 -2.16
N THR A 150 5.28 9.98 -1.44
CA THR A 150 5.50 11.23 -0.70
C THR A 150 5.59 12.42 -1.66
N THR A 151 6.36 12.29 -2.73
CA THR A 151 6.47 13.33 -3.75
C THR A 151 5.12 13.64 -4.39
N ILE A 152 4.36 12.61 -4.79
CA ILE A 152 3.00 12.79 -5.34
C ILE A 152 2.11 13.53 -4.33
N GLY A 153 2.09 13.11 -3.06
CA GLY A 153 1.27 13.73 -2.02
C GLY A 153 1.62 15.20 -1.80
N LEU A 154 2.90 15.54 -1.73
CA LEU A 154 3.38 16.91 -1.52
C LEU A 154 3.12 17.80 -2.72
N VAL A 155 3.52 17.36 -3.93
CA VAL A 155 3.37 18.15 -5.17
C VAL A 155 1.89 18.35 -5.50
N PHE A 156 1.09 17.28 -5.48
CA PHE A 156 -0.34 17.38 -5.73
C PHE A 156 -1.02 18.26 -4.67
N GLY A 157 -0.66 18.11 -3.39
CA GLY A 157 -1.20 18.93 -2.31
C GLY A 157 -0.87 20.42 -2.47
N ALA A 158 0.33 20.74 -2.93
CA ALA A 158 0.74 22.13 -3.21
C ALA A 158 -0.08 22.74 -4.38
N VAL A 159 -0.19 22.00 -5.49
CA VAL A 159 -0.96 22.46 -6.67
C VAL A 159 -2.44 22.57 -6.36
N ALA A 160 -3.04 21.53 -5.77
CA ALA A 160 -4.46 21.51 -5.42
C ALA A 160 -4.83 22.62 -4.42
N SER A 161 -3.97 22.93 -3.45
CA SER A 161 -4.24 24.01 -2.50
C SER A 161 -4.30 25.39 -3.15
N ARG A 162 -3.50 25.64 -4.19
CA ARG A 162 -3.57 26.89 -4.97
C ARG A 162 -4.89 26.98 -5.75
N LEU A 163 -5.23 25.92 -6.49
CA LEU A 163 -6.45 25.89 -7.31
C LEU A 163 -7.74 26.05 -6.48
N VAL A 164 -7.82 25.40 -5.32
CA VAL A 164 -8.97 25.52 -4.41
C VAL A 164 -9.01 26.89 -3.75
N GLY A 165 -7.84 27.45 -3.40
CA GLY A 165 -7.75 28.80 -2.81
C GLY A 165 -8.17 29.91 -3.77
N GLU A 166 -7.82 29.79 -5.05
CA GLU A 166 -8.24 30.74 -6.10
C GLU A 166 -9.76 30.70 -6.33
N ARG A 167 -10.36 29.52 -6.36
CA ARG A 167 -11.83 29.37 -6.49
C ARG A 167 -12.58 30.03 -5.33
N ARG A 168 -12.10 29.91 -4.09
CA ARG A 168 -12.72 30.58 -2.93
C ARG A 168 -12.65 32.10 -3.03
N LYS A 169 -11.56 32.68 -3.53
CA LYS A 169 -11.45 34.12 -3.72
C LYS A 169 -12.44 34.65 -4.78
N THR A 170 -12.63 33.91 -5.88
CA THR A 170 -13.53 34.30 -6.96
C THR A 170 -15.01 34.24 -6.53
N SER A 171 -15.39 33.28 -5.67
CA SER A 171 -16.77 33.15 -5.16
C SER A 171 -17.18 34.20 -4.11
N HIS A 172 -16.23 34.97 -3.57
CA HIS A 172 -16.50 36.06 -2.63
C HIS A 172 -16.62 37.46 -3.33
N ILE A 173 -16.42 37.51 -4.64
CA ILE A 173 -16.44 38.73 -5.42
C ILE A 173 -17.74 38.83 -6.28
N LEU A 174 -18.56 37.80 -6.33
CA LEU A 174 -19.89 37.73 -6.95
C LEU A 174 -20.99 37.71 -5.89
#